data_23a173967944e0fcca6303bdbce07320
#
_entry.id   23a173967944e0fcca6303bdbce07320
#
_cell.length_a   1.000
_cell.length_b   1.000
_cell.length_c   1.000
_cell.angle_alpha   90.00
_cell.angle_beta   90.00
_cell.angle_gamma   90.00
#
_symmetry.space_group_name_H-M   'P 1'
#
loop_
_entity.id
_entity.type
_entity.pdbx_description
1 polymer ?
#
loop_
_entity_poly.entity_id
_entity_poly.type
_entity_poly.pdbx_seq_one_letter_code
_entity_poly.pdbx_strand_id
1 'polypeptide(L)'
;MKGYVWSVVNVMTGDRFFFYEHGSRSTRVAMGLLKDFTGAIQSDGYIVYEHFEGMEGKKLLGCWAHARRRFFEAKVENEKLALEALSYIRRLYDVEAEADALDAADNKPDHERRKALRQEKAYPEIKKFETWMEASILKCPPKSLMEEAISYTYKILKKLSLYVTDGRYKIDNNMVENSIKPLAIGRKNYLFCGDDDAAQRAAVVYSLLATCKAHGVNERAWLEDALRRIPEYEQAGKDYADLLPANWRALSAK
;
A
#
# COMPACT_ATOMS: atom_id res chain seq x y z
N MET A 1 -15.51 -19.34 12.21
CA MET A 1 -15.28 -17.93 12.66
C MET A 1 -14.72 -17.14 11.49
N LYS A 2 -15.03 -15.83 11.36
CA LYS A 2 -14.45 -14.97 10.33
C LYS A 2 -13.16 -14.36 10.87
N GLY A 3 -12.00 -14.72 10.29
CA GLY A 3 -10.71 -14.16 10.64
C GLY A 3 -10.24 -13.11 9.64
N TYR A 4 -9.24 -12.29 10.04
CA TYR A 4 -8.62 -11.25 9.22
C TYR A 4 -7.11 -11.49 9.12
N VAL A 5 -6.57 -11.21 7.96
CA VAL A 5 -5.13 -11.21 7.70
C VAL A 5 -4.70 -9.77 7.43
N TRP A 6 -3.63 -9.35 8.09
CA TRP A 6 -2.98 -8.07 7.84
C TRP A 6 -2.00 -8.22 6.68
N SER A 7 -1.95 -7.23 5.81
CA SER A 7 -1.00 -7.17 4.70
C SER A 7 -0.16 -5.90 4.81
N VAL A 8 1.14 -6.07 4.75
CA VAL A 8 2.12 -4.97 4.78
C VAL A 8 3.06 -5.14 3.59
N VAL A 9 3.40 -4.05 2.94
CA VAL A 9 4.37 -4.01 1.85
C VAL A 9 5.44 -2.99 2.18
N ASN A 10 6.70 -3.39 2.15
CA ASN A 10 7.82 -2.47 2.15
C ASN A 10 7.99 -1.92 0.72
N VAL A 11 7.62 -0.66 0.51
CA VAL A 11 7.65 -0.05 -0.83
C VAL A 11 9.07 0.18 -1.37
N MET A 12 10.09 0.15 -0.50
CA MET A 12 11.49 0.34 -0.89
C MET A 12 12.14 -0.95 -1.37
N THR A 13 11.88 -2.06 -0.68
CA THR A 13 12.46 -3.38 -1.01
C THR A 13 11.54 -4.21 -1.89
N GLY A 14 10.24 -3.95 -1.86
CA GLY A 14 9.22 -4.76 -2.53
C GLY A 14 8.74 -5.95 -1.70
N ASP A 15 9.30 -6.18 -0.51
CA ASP A 15 8.95 -7.30 0.34
C ASP A 15 7.50 -7.21 0.80
N ARG A 16 6.86 -8.36 0.94
CA ARG A 16 5.45 -8.49 1.26
C ARG A 16 5.26 -9.39 2.45
N PHE A 17 4.48 -8.91 3.43
CA PHE A 17 4.25 -9.60 4.68
C PHE A 17 2.76 -9.75 4.93
N PHE A 18 2.35 -10.96 5.30
CA PHE A 18 1.01 -11.25 5.78
C PHE A 18 1.12 -11.71 7.23
N PHE A 19 0.26 -11.17 8.07
CA PHE A 19 0.20 -11.49 9.48
C PHE A 19 -1.20 -11.96 9.85
N TYR A 20 -1.28 -13.02 10.60
CA TYR A 20 -2.52 -13.50 11.18
C TYR A 20 -2.37 -13.49 12.70
N GLU A 21 -3.26 -12.80 13.38
CA GLU A 21 -3.23 -12.67 14.84
C GLU A 21 -4.61 -13.04 15.38
N HIS A 22 -4.85 -14.36 15.53
CA HIS A 22 -6.11 -14.95 16.00
C HIS A 22 -7.36 -14.35 15.31
N GLY A 23 -7.23 -14.02 14.03
CA GLY A 23 -8.28 -13.40 13.24
C GLY A 23 -8.68 -11.98 13.65
N SER A 24 -7.91 -11.33 14.53
CA SER A 24 -8.21 -9.99 15.03
C SER A 24 -7.82 -8.89 14.04
N ARG A 25 -8.68 -7.86 13.93
CA ARG A 25 -8.37 -6.61 13.21
C ARG A 25 -8.35 -5.40 14.15
N SER A 26 -8.06 -5.62 15.43
CA SER A 26 -8.09 -4.58 16.46
C SER A 26 -6.90 -3.62 16.35
N THR A 27 -7.07 -2.41 16.91
CA THR A 27 -6.00 -1.42 17.06
C THR A 27 -4.78 -2.00 17.78
N ARG A 28 -4.98 -2.89 18.78
CA ARG A 28 -3.89 -3.53 19.52
C ARG A 28 -2.96 -4.31 18.59
N VAL A 29 -3.50 -5.03 17.62
CA VAL A 29 -2.70 -5.79 16.64
C VAL A 29 -1.89 -4.85 15.76
N ALA A 30 -2.52 -3.82 15.18
CA ALA A 30 -1.82 -2.83 14.35
C ALA A 30 -0.70 -2.14 15.13
N MET A 31 -0.97 -1.75 16.38
CA MET A 31 0.02 -1.14 17.27
C MET A 31 1.18 -2.08 17.57
N GLY A 32 0.92 -3.36 17.80
CA GLY A 32 1.95 -4.39 17.99
C GLY A 32 2.83 -4.59 16.75
N LEU A 33 2.21 -4.74 15.58
CA LEU A 33 2.91 -4.95 14.31
C LEU A 33 3.82 -3.78 13.91
N LEU A 34 3.44 -2.55 14.24
CA LEU A 34 4.16 -1.33 13.84
C LEU A 34 4.81 -0.61 15.02
N LYS A 35 4.94 -1.27 16.18
CA LYS A 35 5.49 -0.69 17.42
C LYS A 35 6.83 -0.02 17.18
N ASP A 36 7.79 -0.77 16.66
CA ASP A 36 9.18 -0.34 16.50
C ASP A 36 9.46 0.27 15.11
N PHE A 37 8.42 0.36 14.25
CA PHE A 37 8.56 0.97 12.92
C PHE A 37 8.65 2.48 13.04
N THR A 38 9.61 3.06 12.36
CA THR A 38 9.75 4.51 12.13
C THR A 38 9.70 4.80 10.63
N GLY A 39 8.96 5.85 10.25
CA GLY A 39 8.82 6.22 8.84
C GLY A 39 7.38 6.51 8.42
N ALA A 40 7.11 6.36 7.14
CA ALA A 40 5.80 6.63 6.55
C ALA A 40 4.93 5.37 6.49
N ILE A 41 3.71 5.47 7.00
CA ILE A 41 2.68 4.44 6.95
C ILE A 41 1.59 4.93 5.99
N GLN A 42 1.33 4.20 4.92
CA GLN A 42 0.25 4.47 3.99
C GLN A 42 -0.85 3.42 4.12
N SER A 43 -2.09 3.85 4.24
CA SER A 43 -3.24 2.96 4.42
C SER A 43 -4.44 3.40 3.59
N ASP A 44 -5.46 2.52 3.56
CA ASP A 44 -6.78 2.77 2.96
C ASP A 44 -7.69 3.69 3.78
N GLY A 45 -7.18 4.24 4.89
CA GLY A 45 -7.98 5.05 5.82
C GLY A 45 -8.75 4.23 6.85
N TYR A 46 -8.39 2.95 7.04
CA TYR A 46 -8.98 2.17 8.13
C TYR A 46 -8.67 2.81 9.48
N ILE A 47 -9.70 2.99 10.31
CA ILE A 47 -9.68 3.80 11.55
C ILE A 47 -8.55 3.44 12.52
N VAL A 48 -8.09 2.20 12.55
CA VAL A 48 -7.02 1.76 13.46
C VAL A 48 -5.70 2.46 13.20
N TYR A 49 -5.43 2.90 11.97
CA TYR A 49 -4.20 3.61 11.62
C TYR A 49 -4.18 5.05 12.10
N GLU A 50 -5.35 5.65 12.40
CA GLU A 50 -5.43 7.00 12.96
C GLU A 50 -4.69 7.13 14.31
N HIS A 51 -4.55 6.03 15.04
CA HIS A 51 -3.79 6.00 16.30
C HIS A 51 -2.28 6.26 16.12
N PHE A 52 -1.76 6.14 14.90
CA PHE A 52 -0.36 6.48 14.60
C PHE A 52 -0.16 7.96 14.27
N GLU A 53 -1.23 8.73 14.12
CA GLU A 53 -1.15 10.16 13.83
C GLU A 53 -0.56 10.92 15.02
N GLY A 54 0.47 11.72 14.76
CA GLY A 54 1.17 12.48 15.79
C GLY A 54 2.17 11.68 16.64
N MET A 55 2.31 10.37 16.42
CA MET A 55 3.36 9.60 17.08
C MET A 55 4.73 9.98 16.54
N GLU A 56 5.70 10.14 17.45
CA GLU A 56 7.07 10.44 17.09
C GLU A 56 7.65 9.39 16.13
N GLY A 57 8.37 9.86 15.12
CA GLY A 57 8.98 9.00 14.11
C GLY A 57 8.00 8.39 13.08
N LYS A 58 6.70 8.65 13.18
CA LYS A 58 5.69 8.09 12.26
C LYS A 58 4.98 9.19 11.45
N LYS A 59 4.77 8.94 10.16
CA LYS A 59 3.99 9.80 9.26
C LYS A 59 2.87 8.99 8.64
N LEU A 60 1.63 9.45 8.81
CA LEU A 60 0.47 8.76 8.23
C LEU A 60 0.09 9.39 6.89
N LEU A 61 0.21 8.61 5.81
CA LEU A 61 -0.15 9.02 4.45
C LEU A 61 -1.55 8.52 4.07
N GLY A 62 -2.26 9.35 3.32
CA GLY A 62 -3.53 8.96 2.70
C GLY A 62 -3.33 8.24 1.36
N CYS A 63 -4.43 7.73 0.81
CA CYS A 63 -4.47 7.03 -0.47
C CYS A 63 -5.37 7.77 -1.47
N TRP A 64 -4.79 8.30 -2.55
CA TRP A 64 -5.55 8.99 -3.60
C TRP A 64 -6.49 8.06 -4.38
N ALA A 65 -6.19 6.76 -4.46
CA ALA A 65 -7.10 5.81 -5.11
C ALA A 65 -8.44 5.69 -4.36
N HIS A 66 -8.41 5.76 -3.02
CA HIS A 66 -9.64 5.75 -2.21
C HIS A 66 -10.43 7.05 -2.35
N ALA A 67 -9.78 8.21 -2.34
CA ALA A 67 -10.44 9.48 -2.64
C ALA A 67 -11.06 9.46 -4.05
N ARG A 68 -10.30 9.00 -5.06
CA ARG A 68 -10.79 8.86 -6.44
C ARG A 68 -12.02 7.97 -6.55
N ARG A 69 -12.04 6.85 -5.84
CA ARG A 69 -13.19 5.91 -5.85
C ARG A 69 -14.46 6.59 -5.39
N ARG A 70 -14.43 7.39 -4.33
CA ARG A 70 -15.62 8.12 -3.82
C ARG A 70 -16.17 9.08 -4.85
N PHE A 71 -15.34 9.86 -5.54
CA PHE A 71 -15.79 10.73 -6.63
C PHE A 71 -16.33 9.95 -7.82
N PHE A 72 -15.73 8.78 -8.11
CA PHE A 72 -16.25 7.92 -9.17
C PHE A 72 -17.64 7.37 -8.83
N GLU A 73 -17.87 6.94 -7.62
CA GLU A 73 -19.18 6.49 -7.13
C GLU A 73 -20.22 7.63 -7.14
N ALA A 74 -19.81 8.85 -6.84
CA ALA A 74 -20.67 10.03 -6.86
C ALA A 74 -21.14 10.47 -8.28
N LYS A 75 -20.58 9.88 -9.35
CA LYS A 75 -21.03 10.13 -10.74
C LYS A 75 -22.51 9.86 -10.96
N VAL A 76 -23.10 8.92 -10.24
CA VAL A 76 -24.51 8.55 -10.39
C VAL A 76 -25.46 9.68 -9.96
N GLU A 77 -24.99 10.57 -9.08
CA GLU A 77 -25.79 11.71 -8.58
C GLU A 77 -25.42 13.01 -9.30
N ASN A 78 -24.13 13.26 -9.53
CA ASN A 78 -23.65 14.50 -10.14
C ASN A 78 -22.42 14.22 -11.02
N GLU A 79 -22.68 13.79 -12.25
CA GLU A 79 -21.62 13.43 -13.19
C GLU A 79 -20.67 14.59 -13.48
N LYS A 80 -21.20 15.81 -13.63
CA LYS A 80 -20.38 16.99 -13.96
C LYS A 80 -19.35 17.27 -12.87
N LEU A 81 -19.78 17.44 -11.62
CA LEU A 81 -18.86 17.70 -10.50
C LEU A 81 -17.90 16.52 -10.27
N ALA A 82 -18.39 15.29 -10.43
CA ALA A 82 -17.53 14.11 -10.30
C ALA A 82 -16.42 14.08 -11.35
N LEU A 83 -16.72 14.39 -12.61
CA LEU A 83 -15.71 14.45 -13.68
C LEU A 83 -14.72 15.59 -13.45
N GLU A 84 -15.16 16.74 -12.95
CA GLU A 84 -14.26 17.83 -12.55
C GLU A 84 -13.28 17.36 -11.47
N ALA A 85 -13.77 16.75 -10.37
CA ALA A 85 -12.93 16.20 -9.30
C ALA A 85 -11.94 15.15 -9.82
N LEU A 86 -12.44 14.21 -10.63
CA LEU A 86 -11.61 13.16 -11.22
C LEU A 86 -10.53 13.72 -12.15
N SER A 87 -10.78 14.87 -12.80
CA SER A 87 -9.78 15.53 -13.63
C SER A 87 -8.61 16.09 -12.81
N TYR A 88 -8.85 16.64 -11.62
CA TYR A 88 -7.79 17.06 -10.71
C TYR A 88 -6.94 15.87 -10.26
N ILE A 89 -7.60 14.80 -9.81
CA ILE A 89 -6.89 13.60 -9.36
C ILE A 89 -6.10 12.97 -10.51
N ARG A 90 -6.65 12.93 -11.73
CA ARG A 90 -5.95 12.44 -12.91
C ARG A 90 -4.62 13.17 -13.14
N ARG A 91 -4.61 14.50 -13.06
CA ARG A 91 -3.38 15.28 -13.22
C ARG A 91 -2.29 14.92 -12.21
N LEU A 92 -2.67 14.51 -10.99
CA LEU A 92 -1.71 13.99 -10.01
C LEU A 92 -1.07 12.66 -10.49
N TYR A 93 -1.87 11.76 -11.04
CA TYR A 93 -1.37 10.51 -11.61
C TYR A 93 -0.56 10.73 -12.90
N ASP A 94 -0.88 11.75 -13.69
CA ASP A 94 -0.10 12.11 -14.88
C ASP A 94 1.33 12.54 -14.49
N VAL A 95 1.52 13.25 -13.37
CA VAL A 95 2.85 13.57 -12.81
C VAL A 95 3.60 12.31 -12.36
N GLU A 96 2.92 11.35 -11.77
CA GLU A 96 3.54 10.06 -11.40
C GLU A 96 3.98 9.28 -12.64
N ALA A 97 3.15 9.24 -13.68
CA ALA A 97 3.49 8.59 -14.94
C ALA A 97 4.70 9.25 -15.65
N GLU A 98 4.80 10.58 -15.58
CA GLU A 98 5.99 11.31 -16.07
C GLU A 98 7.25 10.91 -15.30
N ALA A 99 7.17 10.86 -13.98
CA ALA A 99 8.28 10.43 -13.14
C ALA A 99 8.68 8.97 -13.39
N ASP A 100 7.70 8.07 -13.57
CA ASP A 100 7.95 6.67 -13.88
C ASP A 100 8.62 6.51 -15.25
N ALA A 101 8.22 7.30 -16.26
CA ALA A 101 8.84 7.29 -17.58
C ALA A 101 10.30 7.75 -17.54
N LEU A 102 10.62 8.77 -16.75
CA LEU A 102 11.99 9.26 -16.55
C LEU A 102 12.85 8.23 -15.81
N ASP A 103 12.31 7.59 -14.76
CA ASP A 103 13.00 6.54 -14.03
C ASP A 103 13.29 5.31 -14.92
N ALA A 104 12.34 4.96 -15.81
CA ALA A 104 12.50 3.88 -16.79
C ALA A 104 13.57 4.21 -17.85
N ALA A 105 13.61 5.45 -18.33
CA ALA A 105 14.61 5.90 -19.30
C ALA A 105 16.04 5.83 -18.73
N ASP A 106 16.21 6.15 -17.46
CA ASP A 106 17.50 6.10 -16.77
C ASP A 106 17.81 4.70 -16.20
N ASN A 107 16.88 3.77 -16.32
CA ASN A 107 16.93 2.43 -15.70
C ASN A 107 17.24 2.48 -14.18
N LYS A 108 16.81 3.55 -13.53
CA LYS A 108 17.07 3.83 -12.11
C LYS A 108 16.04 4.77 -11.51
N PRO A 109 15.45 4.45 -10.34
CA PRO A 109 14.62 5.38 -9.60
C PRO A 109 15.41 6.60 -9.12
N ASP A 110 14.87 7.81 -9.36
CA ASP A 110 15.41 9.05 -8.84
C ASP A 110 14.38 9.75 -7.94
N HIS A 111 14.52 9.53 -6.65
CA HIS A 111 13.57 10.02 -5.65
C HIS A 111 13.62 11.55 -5.48
N GLU A 112 14.77 12.19 -5.68
CA GLU A 112 14.87 13.65 -5.59
C GLU A 112 14.23 14.32 -6.81
N ARG A 113 14.46 13.81 -8.01
CA ARG A 113 13.77 14.25 -9.22
C ARG A 113 12.25 14.07 -9.10
N ARG A 114 11.79 12.91 -8.64
CA ARG A 114 10.36 12.64 -8.41
C ARG A 114 9.74 13.61 -7.42
N LYS A 115 10.44 13.90 -6.32
CA LYS A 115 10.03 14.91 -5.34
C LYS A 115 9.94 16.29 -5.97
N ALA A 116 10.94 16.70 -6.76
CA ALA A 116 10.96 18.00 -7.45
C ALA A 116 9.76 18.14 -8.41
N LEU A 117 9.50 17.13 -9.24
CA LEU A 117 8.34 17.10 -10.15
C LEU A 117 7.01 17.23 -9.39
N ARG A 118 6.87 16.53 -8.27
CA ARG A 118 5.67 16.60 -7.41
C ARG A 118 5.48 18.00 -6.82
N GLN A 119 6.57 18.63 -6.35
CA GLN A 119 6.52 19.99 -5.81
C GLN A 119 6.17 21.01 -6.89
N GLU A 120 6.72 20.87 -8.09
CA GLU A 120 6.49 21.78 -9.21
C GLU A 120 5.09 21.63 -9.82
N LYS A 121 4.65 20.39 -10.06
CA LYS A 121 3.43 20.11 -10.84
C LYS A 121 2.25 19.61 -10.01
N ALA A 122 2.47 18.65 -9.10
CA ALA A 122 1.37 18.03 -8.36
C ALA A 122 0.87 18.89 -7.19
N TYR A 123 1.78 19.52 -6.43
CA TYR A 123 1.39 20.34 -5.29
C TYR A 123 0.49 21.52 -5.66
N PRO A 124 0.76 22.30 -6.72
CA PRO A 124 -0.17 23.34 -7.18
C PRO A 124 -1.55 22.81 -7.59
N GLU A 125 -1.60 21.62 -8.20
CA GLU A 125 -2.90 20.99 -8.54
C GLU A 125 -3.68 20.57 -7.30
N ILE A 126 -3.00 20.08 -6.25
CA ILE A 126 -3.63 19.80 -4.96
C ILE A 126 -4.25 21.08 -4.38
N LYS A 127 -3.56 22.21 -4.45
CA LYS A 127 -4.07 23.50 -3.97
C LYS A 127 -5.28 24.00 -4.76
N LYS A 128 -5.26 23.86 -6.09
CA LYS A 128 -6.41 24.15 -6.93
C LYS A 128 -7.60 23.25 -6.59
N PHE A 129 -7.34 21.97 -6.33
CA PHE A 129 -8.37 21.01 -5.96
C PHE A 129 -8.96 21.33 -4.57
N GLU A 130 -8.14 21.75 -3.61
CA GLU A 130 -8.59 22.23 -2.30
C GLU A 130 -9.60 23.37 -2.45
N THR A 131 -9.24 24.44 -3.19
CA THR A 131 -10.11 25.59 -3.47
C THR A 131 -11.38 25.16 -4.21
N TRP A 132 -11.25 24.24 -5.18
CA TRP A 132 -12.43 23.71 -5.89
C TRP A 132 -13.37 22.95 -4.95
N MET A 133 -12.86 22.14 -4.02
CA MET A 133 -13.68 21.42 -3.04
C MET A 133 -14.43 22.38 -2.13
N GLU A 134 -13.78 23.44 -1.62
CA GLU A 134 -14.42 24.48 -0.79
C GLU A 134 -15.56 25.18 -1.49
N ALA A 135 -15.41 25.50 -2.78
CA ALA A 135 -16.45 26.13 -3.58
C ALA A 135 -17.57 25.16 -3.99
N SER A 136 -17.25 23.89 -4.18
CA SER A 136 -18.17 22.89 -4.71
C SER A 136 -19.05 22.27 -3.64
N ILE A 137 -18.56 22.12 -2.41
CA ILE A 137 -19.33 21.54 -1.30
C ILE A 137 -20.61 22.33 -1.03
N LEU A 138 -20.58 23.65 -1.19
CA LEU A 138 -21.72 24.54 -1.00
C LEU A 138 -22.86 24.30 -2.02
N LYS A 139 -22.57 23.62 -3.12
CA LYS A 139 -23.52 23.30 -4.19
C LYS A 139 -24.10 21.89 -4.07
N CYS A 140 -23.59 21.10 -3.09
CA CYS A 140 -23.99 19.71 -2.92
C CYS A 140 -25.13 19.60 -1.90
N PRO A 141 -26.17 18.79 -2.17
CA PRO A 141 -27.17 18.47 -1.16
C PRO A 141 -26.52 17.76 0.04
N PRO A 142 -26.96 18.05 1.27
CA PRO A 142 -26.47 17.34 2.45
C PRO A 142 -26.66 15.83 2.33
N LYS A 143 -25.64 15.06 2.73
CA LYS A 143 -25.61 13.59 2.68
C LYS A 143 -25.69 13.00 1.26
N SER A 144 -25.42 13.79 0.22
CA SER A 144 -25.22 13.26 -1.13
C SER A 144 -23.86 12.58 -1.23
N LEU A 145 -23.71 11.63 -2.16
CA LEU A 145 -22.43 10.95 -2.41
C LEU A 145 -21.33 11.95 -2.77
N MET A 146 -21.68 13.05 -3.45
CA MET A 146 -20.72 14.09 -3.80
C MET A 146 -20.26 14.88 -2.57
N GLU A 147 -21.18 15.27 -1.69
CA GLU A 147 -20.83 15.93 -0.43
C GLU A 147 -19.94 15.04 0.44
N GLU A 148 -20.29 13.75 0.57
CA GLU A 148 -19.50 12.78 1.31
C GLU A 148 -18.09 12.58 0.70
N ALA A 149 -17.97 12.55 -0.63
CA ALA A 149 -16.70 12.44 -1.32
C ALA A 149 -15.78 13.65 -1.07
N ILE A 150 -16.37 14.87 -1.16
CA ILE A 150 -15.64 16.11 -0.88
C ILE A 150 -15.23 16.17 0.59
N SER A 151 -16.18 15.98 1.51
CA SER A 151 -15.93 16.04 2.96
C SER A 151 -14.86 15.04 3.40
N TYR A 152 -14.93 13.80 2.91
CA TYR A 152 -13.91 12.79 3.18
C TYR A 152 -12.53 13.23 2.69
N THR A 153 -12.46 13.66 1.42
CA THR A 153 -11.18 14.02 0.79
C THR A 153 -10.57 15.24 1.45
N TYR A 154 -11.37 16.25 1.75
CA TYR A 154 -10.93 17.46 2.43
C TYR A 154 -10.40 17.15 3.85
N LYS A 155 -11.10 16.33 4.61
CA LYS A 155 -10.70 15.89 5.95
C LYS A 155 -9.31 15.26 5.97
N ILE A 156 -8.97 14.46 4.96
CA ILE A 156 -7.68 13.76 4.90
C ILE A 156 -6.67 14.42 3.95
N LEU A 157 -6.98 15.62 3.43
CA LEU A 157 -6.15 16.28 2.40
C LEU A 157 -4.71 16.48 2.84
N LYS A 158 -4.48 16.80 4.11
CA LYS A 158 -3.14 16.91 4.68
C LYS A 158 -2.35 15.59 4.53
N LYS A 159 -2.99 14.45 4.82
CA LYS A 159 -2.38 13.12 4.68
C LYS A 159 -2.17 12.75 3.21
N LEU A 160 -3.14 13.10 2.35
CA LEU A 160 -3.04 12.92 0.90
C LEU A 160 -1.90 13.74 0.29
N SER A 161 -1.63 14.95 0.82
CA SER A 161 -0.59 15.83 0.31
C SER A 161 0.82 15.43 0.74
N LEU A 162 0.98 14.57 1.76
CA LEU A 162 2.31 14.20 2.25
C LEU A 162 3.17 13.47 1.20
N TYR A 163 2.57 12.79 0.23
CA TYR A 163 3.35 12.05 -0.77
C TYR A 163 4.25 12.95 -1.62
N VAL A 164 3.90 14.24 -1.78
CA VAL A 164 4.72 15.18 -2.54
C VAL A 164 5.98 15.63 -1.80
N THR A 165 6.12 15.31 -0.51
CA THR A 165 7.24 15.75 0.32
C THR A 165 8.47 14.83 0.21
N ASP A 166 8.29 13.63 -0.35
CA ASP A 166 9.37 12.65 -0.49
C ASP A 166 9.10 11.76 -1.72
N GLY A 167 10.07 11.62 -2.60
CA GLY A 167 9.95 10.83 -3.83
C GLY A 167 9.80 9.33 -3.61
N ARG A 168 10.12 8.82 -2.42
CA ARG A 168 9.95 7.42 -2.03
C ARG A 168 8.50 7.07 -1.70
N TYR A 169 7.69 8.05 -1.28
CA TYR A 169 6.29 7.81 -0.94
C TYR A 169 5.47 7.47 -2.18
N LYS A 170 4.43 6.69 -2.01
CA LYS A 170 3.50 6.36 -3.10
C LYS A 170 2.28 7.26 -3.05
N ILE A 171 1.69 7.54 -4.22
CA ILE A 171 0.44 8.30 -4.32
C ILE A 171 -0.75 7.51 -3.74
N ASP A 172 -0.68 6.19 -3.79
CA ASP A 172 -1.73 5.29 -3.31
C ASP A 172 -1.15 3.98 -2.72
N ASN A 173 -2.02 3.16 -2.12
CA ASN A 173 -1.69 1.87 -1.54
C ASN A 173 -1.99 0.67 -2.46
N ASN A 174 -2.09 0.87 -3.78
CA ASN A 174 -2.41 -0.19 -4.74
C ASN A 174 -1.43 -1.36 -4.69
N MET A 175 -0.17 -1.14 -4.30
CA MET A 175 0.80 -2.22 -4.10
C MET A 175 0.31 -3.23 -3.04
N VAL A 176 -0.25 -2.75 -1.93
CA VAL A 176 -0.80 -3.59 -0.87
C VAL A 176 -2.06 -4.31 -1.36
N GLU A 177 -2.98 -3.59 -2.00
CA GLU A 177 -4.22 -4.18 -2.54
C GLU A 177 -3.92 -5.27 -3.58
N ASN A 178 -2.92 -5.06 -4.43
CA ASN A 178 -2.49 -6.08 -5.39
C ASN A 178 -1.82 -7.28 -4.72
N SER A 179 -1.09 -7.07 -3.62
CA SER A 179 -0.43 -8.16 -2.89
C SER A 179 -1.42 -9.12 -2.24
N ILE A 180 -2.58 -8.65 -1.81
CA ILE A 180 -3.59 -9.47 -1.12
C ILE A 180 -4.47 -10.30 -2.08
N LYS A 181 -4.46 -9.99 -3.38
CA LYS A 181 -5.29 -10.67 -4.38
C LYS A 181 -5.11 -12.20 -4.41
N PRO A 182 -3.89 -12.76 -4.38
CA PRO A 182 -3.70 -14.21 -4.38
C PRO A 182 -4.36 -14.89 -3.16
N LEU A 183 -4.24 -14.29 -1.99
CA LEU A 183 -4.90 -14.77 -0.77
C LEU A 183 -6.43 -14.65 -0.88
N ALA A 184 -6.94 -13.54 -1.40
CA ALA A 184 -8.37 -13.32 -1.58
C ALA A 184 -9.00 -14.29 -2.61
N ILE A 185 -8.25 -14.70 -3.64
CA ILE A 185 -8.66 -15.71 -4.60
C ILE A 185 -8.56 -17.10 -3.97
N GLY A 186 -7.43 -17.41 -3.33
CA GLY A 186 -7.18 -18.70 -2.70
C GLY A 186 -8.26 -19.10 -1.71
N ARG A 187 -8.68 -18.15 -0.83
CA ARG A 187 -9.76 -18.42 0.15
C ARG A 187 -11.11 -18.81 -0.48
N LYS A 188 -11.36 -18.45 -1.75
CA LYS A 188 -12.55 -18.88 -2.48
C LYS A 188 -12.45 -20.35 -2.92
N ASN A 189 -11.24 -20.88 -3.04
CA ASN A 189 -10.99 -22.26 -3.45
C ASN A 189 -10.96 -23.22 -2.26
N TYR A 190 -10.22 -22.89 -1.20
CA TYR A 190 -10.09 -23.76 -0.02
C TYR A 190 -11.06 -23.42 1.12
N LEU A 191 -11.79 -22.30 1.05
CA LEU A 191 -12.88 -21.84 1.92
C LEU A 191 -12.47 -21.52 3.37
N PHE A 192 -11.61 -22.33 4.01
CA PHE A 192 -11.13 -22.15 5.38
C PHE A 192 -9.72 -22.72 5.56
N CYS A 193 -9.05 -22.30 6.62
CA CYS A 193 -7.68 -22.73 6.94
C CYS A 193 -7.60 -23.83 8.01
N GLY A 194 -8.72 -24.33 8.51
CA GLY A 194 -8.77 -25.29 9.59
C GLY A 194 -8.81 -24.61 10.97
N ASP A 195 -7.66 -24.22 11.48
CA ASP A 195 -7.48 -23.57 12.78
C ASP A 195 -6.60 -22.32 12.70
N ASP A 196 -6.34 -21.67 13.82
CA ASP A 196 -5.52 -20.46 13.92
C ASP A 196 -4.06 -20.72 13.55
N ASP A 197 -3.51 -21.87 13.93
CA ASP A 197 -2.12 -22.25 13.61
C ASP A 197 -1.94 -22.47 12.10
N ALA A 198 -2.92 -23.11 11.46
CA ALA A 198 -2.92 -23.29 10.01
C ALA A 198 -3.03 -21.95 9.28
N ALA A 199 -3.85 -21.01 9.78
CA ALA A 199 -3.97 -19.67 9.21
C ALA A 199 -2.66 -18.86 9.37
N GLN A 200 -1.96 -19.02 10.50
CA GLN A 200 -0.67 -18.39 10.73
C GLN A 200 0.41 -18.95 9.79
N ARG A 201 0.49 -20.28 9.64
CA ARG A 201 1.38 -20.92 8.67
C ARG A 201 1.09 -20.47 7.23
N ALA A 202 -0.20 -20.39 6.87
CA ALA A 202 -0.61 -19.90 5.56
C ALA A 202 -0.14 -18.43 5.33
N ALA A 203 -0.26 -17.56 6.32
CA ALA A 203 0.22 -16.18 6.23
C ALA A 203 1.73 -16.11 5.97
N VAL A 204 2.53 -16.94 6.63
CA VAL A 204 3.98 -17.04 6.38
C VAL A 204 4.27 -17.50 4.94
N VAL A 205 3.63 -18.58 4.48
CA VAL A 205 3.82 -19.09 3.11
C VAL A 205 3.43 -18.04 2.07
N TYR A 206 2.28 -17.38 2.24
CA TYR A 206 1.87 -16.29 1.35
C TYR A 206 2.87 -15.12 1.34
N SER A 207 3.47 -14.78 2.49
CA SER A 207 4.49 -13.72 2.57
C SER A 207 5.71 -14.06 1.71
N LEU A 208 6.21 -15.27 1.85
CA LEU A 208 7.40 -15.74 1.13
C LEU A 208 7.14 -15.83 -0.39
N LEU A 209 6.03 -16.46 -0.80
CA LEU A 209 5.68 -16.58 -2.22
C LEU A 209 5.36 -15.22 -2.87
N ALA A 210 4.68 -14.33 -2.16
CA ALA A 210 4.42 -12.98 -2.66
C ALA A 210 5.70 -12.14 -2.77
N THR A 211 6.67 -12.35 -1.87
CA THR A 211 7.99 -11.73 -1.96
C THR A 211 8.79 -12.30 -3.13
N CYS A 212 8.80 -13.62 -3.36
CA CYS A 212 9.38 -14.22 -4.56
C CYS A 212 8.87 -13.52 -5.83
N LYS A 213 7.55 -13.44 -5.96
CA LYS A 213 6.92 -12.80 -7.12
C LYS A 213 7.33 -11.33 -7.26
N ALA A 214 7.43 -10.59 -6.17
CA ALA A 214 7.83 -9.19 -6.19
C ALA A 214 9.27 -8.99 -6.67
N HIS A 215 10.14 -9.95 -6.36
CA HIS A 215 11.55 -9.94 -6.77
C HIS A 215 11.81 -10.66 -8.10
N GLY A 216 10.78 -11.17 -8.79
CA GLY A 216 10.94 -11.94 -10.02
C GLY A 216 11.65 -13.27 -9.83
N VAL A 217 11.55 -13.84 -8.63
CA VAL A 217 12.07 -15.17 -8.27
C VAL A 217 11.01 -16.22 -8.59
N ASN A 218 11.42 -17.32 -9.22
CA ASN A 218 10.54 -18.46 -9.42
C ASN A 218 10.23 -19.12 -8.08
N GLU A 219 8.97 -19.07 -7.67
CA GLU A 219 8.50 -19.48 -6.34
C GLU A 219 8.78 -20.98 -6.07
N ARG A 220 8.62 -21.82 -7.10
CA ARG A 220 8.86 -23.25 -6.98
C ARG A 220 10.34 -23.56 -6.83
N ALA A 221 11.18 -22.99 -7.68
CA ALA A 221 12.62 -23.20 -7.62
C ALA A 221 13.21 -22.73 -6.29
N TRP A 222 12.73 -21.56 -5.81
CA TRP A 222 13.09 -21.05 -4.50
C TRP A 222 12.68 -22.01 -3.38
N LEU A 223 11.43 -22.47 -3.38
CA LEU A 223 10.92 -23.35 -2.33
C LEU A 223 11.66 -24.69 -2.28
N GLU A 224 11.88 -25.31 -3.44
CA GLU A 224 12.62 -26.59 -3.54
C GLU A 224 14.06 -26.45 -3.02
N ASP A 225 14.75 -25.35 -3.34
CA ASP A 225 16.11 -25.09 -2.86
C ASP A 225 16.13 -24.76 -1.36
N ALA A 226 15.24 -23.89 -0.90
CA ALA A 226 15.13 -23.50 0.51
C ALA A 226 14.88 -24.74 1.40
N LEU A 227 13.91 -25.59 1.04
CA LEU A 227 13.59 -26.81 1.78
C LEU A 227 14.77 -27.79 1.82
N ARG A 228 15.58 -27.86 0.76
CA ARG A 228 16.78 -28.71 0.71
C ARG A 228 17.88 -28.19 1.63
N ARG A 229 18.04 -26.88 1.72
CA ARG A 229 19.13 -26.23 2.48
C ARG A 229 18.82 -26.01 3.95
N ILE A 230 17.56 -25.91 4.36
CA ILE A 230 17.17 -25.68 5.77
C ILE A 230 17.88 -26.67 6.73
N PRO A 231 17.91 -27.99 6.49
CA PRO A 231 18.59 -28.91 7.38
C PRO A 231 20.11 -28.67 7.50
N GLU A 232 20.75 -28.25 6.39
CA GLU A 232 22.18 -27.92 6.39
C GLU A 232 22.47 -26.64 7.17
N TYR A 233 21.56 -25.62 7.05
CA TYR A 233 21.65 -24.37 7.78
C TYR A 233 21.46 -24.61 9.29
N GLU A 234 20.48 -25.44 9.64
CA GLU A 234 20.22 -25.82 11.04
C GLU A 234 21.41 -26.52 11.68
N GLN A 235 22.00 -27.52 11.01
CA GLN A 235 23.18 -28.22 11.50
C GLN A 235 24.41 -27.31 11.63
N ALA A 236 24.55 -26.34 10.73
CA ALA A 236 25.70 -25.43 10.71
C ALA A 236 25.48 -24.16 11.55
N GLY A 237 24.34 -23.99 12.17
CA GLY A 237 23.96 -22.76 12.92
C GLY A 237 24.00 -21.49 12.07
N LYS A 238 23.69 -21.60 10.75
CA LYS A 238 23.69 -20.47 9.82
C LYS A 238 22.39 -19.66 9.93
N ASP A 239 22.48 -18.38 9.57
CA ASP A 239 21.32 -17.50 9.50
C ASP A 239 20.43 -17.87 8.29
N TYR A 240 19.15 -18.09 8.52
CA TYR A 240 18.15 -18.33 7.48
C TYR A 240 17.88 -17.10 6.60
N ALA A 241 18.36 -15.93 6.97
CA ALA A 241 18.22 -14.72 6.16
C ALA A 241 18.75 -14.91 4.73
N ASP A 242 19.78 -15.75 4.53
CA ASP A 242 20.32 -16.09 3.22
C ASP A 242 19.30 -16.82 2.32
N LEU A 243 18.34 -17.52 2.91
CA LEU A 243 17.30 -18.27 2.21
C LEU A 243 16.06 -17.42 1.89
N LEU A 244 15.97 -16.19 2.40
CA LEU A 244 14.87 -15.30 2.06
C LEU A 244 14.85 -14.97 0.56
N PRO A 245 13.69 -14.83 -0.09
CA PRO A 245 13.60 -14.66 -1.53
C PRO A 245 14.49 -13.56 -2.12
N ALA A 246 14.59 -12.41 -1.44
CA ALA A 246 15.43 -11.30 -1.88
C ALA A 246 16.93 -11.66 -1.91
N ASN A 247 17.41 -12.37 -0.90
CA ASN A 247 18.80 -12.75 -0.75
C ASN A 247 19.14 -13.97 -1.63
N TRP A 248 18.21 -14.92 -1.76
CA TRP A 248 18.35 -16.10 -2.62
C TRP A 248 18.61 -15.73 -4.08
N ARG A 249 17.94 -14.68 -4.60
CA ARG A 249 18.19 -14.17 -5.95
C ARG A 249 19.63 -13.71 -6.14
N ALA A 250 20.22 -13.03 -5.15
CA ALA A 250 21.60 -12.58 -5.20
C ALA A 250 22.61 -13.76 -5.22
N LEU A 251 22.30 -14.83 -4.50
CA LEU A 251 23.13 -16.06 -4.46
C LEU A 251 23.06 -16.85 -5.77
N SER A 252 21.90 -16.91 -6.40
CA SER A 252 21.68 -17.64 -7.66
C SER A 252 22.26 -16.93 -8.88
N ALA A 253 22.58 -15.64 -8.76
CA ALA A 253 23.17 -14.82 -9.82
C ALA A 253 24.71 -14.82 -9.83
N LYS A 254 25.35 -15.50 -8.86
CA LYS A 254 26.80 -15.75 -8.79
C LYS A 254 27.12 -17.12 -9.33
#